data_49ea0e72a5b659f6867c1787c0a7542d
#
_entry.id   49ea0e72a5b659f6867c1787c0a7542d
#
_cell.length_a   1.000
_cell.length_b   1.000
_cell.length_c   1.000
_cell.angle_alpha   90.00
_cell.angle_beta   90.00
_cell.angle_gamma   90.00
#
_symmetry.space_group_name_H-M   'P 1'
#
loop_
_entity.id
_entity.type
_entity.pdbx_description
1 polymer ?
#
loop_
_entity_poly.entity_id
_entity_poly.type
_entity_poly.pdbx_seq_one_letter_code
_entity_poly.pdbx_strand_id
1 'polypeptide(L)'
;MSSVYITEPPTRGKLLVHTSFGDLDVELWPNEAPLACRNFVQHCVDGTYDGTVFHRVVKDFMLQGGDPTGTGSGGESIWTKPFKDEIHTRLRFNHRGLLAMANGNQRDSNMSQFFFTLAPCEWLKGKHTIFGKVTGNTIFNLLTVSSLETNPETDRPLDPPTLK
;
A
#
# COMPACT_ATOMS: atom_id res chain seq x y z
N MET A 1 -16.59 2.50 26.01
CA MET A 1 -15.87 1.57 25.11
C MET A 1 -14.44 1.46 25.52
N SER A 2 -13.90 0.26 25.58
CA SER A 2 -12.49 0.07 25.89
C SER A 2 -11.61 0.61 24.74
N SER A 3 -10.51 1.28 25.08
CA SER A 3 -9.52 1.77 24.09
C SER A 3 -8.95 0.65 23.21
N VAL A 4 -8.95 -0.59 23.68
CA VAL A 4 -8.49 -1.76 22.92
C VAL A 4 -9.25 -1.94 21.61
N TYR A 5 -10.51 -1.54 21.54
CA TYR A 5 -11.36 -1.70 20.34
C TYR A 5 -11.27 -0.56 19.35
N ILE A 6 -10.64 0.56 19.71
CA ILE A 6 -10.51 1.74 18.85
C ILE A 6 -9.07 2.06 18.47
N THR A 7 -8.09 1.43 19.10
CA THR A 7 -6.67 1.59 18.76
C THR A 7 -6.21 0.52 17.78
N GLU A 8 -5.24 0.88 16.97
CA GLU A 8 -4.61 -0.08 16.08
C GLU A 8 -4.04 -1.26 16.87
N PRO A 9 -4.13 -2.48 16.33
CA PRO A 9 -3.45 -3.62 16.92
C PRO A 9 -1.92 -3.45 16.83
N PRO A 10 -1.14 -4.14 17.66
CA PRO A 10 0.31 -4.12 17.52
C PRO A 10 0.73 -4.74 16.20
N THR A 11 1.75 -4.13 15.58
CA THR A 11 2.36 -4.67 14.37
C THR A 11 3.30 -5.83 14.70
N ARG A 12 3.61 -6.64 13.69
CA ARG A 12 4.53 -7.75 13.81
C ARG A 12 5.32 -7.92 12.51
N GLY A 13 6.65 -7.83 12.62
CA GLY A 13 7.51 -7.87 11.44
C GLY A 13 7.68 -6.52 10.78
N LYS A 14 8.86 -6.31 10.25
CA LYS A 14 9.27 -5.07 9.59
C LYS A 14 9.87 -5.35 8.24
N LEU A 15 9.66 -4.44 7.30
CA LEU A 15 10.34 -4.41 6.01
C LEU A 15 10.93 -3.03 5.80
N LEU A 16 12.13 -2.99 5.24
CA LEU A 16 12.71 -1.75 4.75
C LEU A 16 12.48 -1.71 3.23
N VAL A 17 11.64 -0.79 2.78
CA VAL A 17 11.30 -0.63 1.37
C VAL A 17 12.16 0.48 0.79
N HIS A 18 13.05 0.13 -0.14
CA HIS A 18 13.91 1.10 -0.81
C HIS A 18 13.19 1.71 -2.00
N THR A 19 13.12 3.03 -2.04
CA THR A 19 12.48 3.75 -3.15
C THR A 19 13.39 4.84 -3.68
N SER A 20 13.04 5.40 -4.84
CA SER A 20 13.76 6.54 -5.41
C SER A 20 13.59 7.83 -4.63
N PHE A 21 12.60 7.89 -3.72
CA PHE A 21 12.34 9.05 -2.86
C PHE A 21 12.75 8.82 -1.40
N GLY A 22 13.53 7.78 -1.14
CA GLY A 22 14.03 7.42 0.20
C GLY A 22 13.50 6.10 0.69
N ASP A 23 14.00 5.68 1.83
CA ASP A 23 13.58 4.41 2.45
C ASP A 23 12.28 4.58 3.22
N LEU A 24 11.49 3.52 3.26
CA LEU A 24 10.27 3.44 4.05
C LEU A 24 10.40 2.28 5.04
N ASP A 25 10.31 2.58 6.34
CA ASP A 25 10.20 1.56 7.38
C ASP A 25 8.74 1.12 7.45
N VAL A 26 8.47 -0.10 7.04
CA VAL A 26 7.11 -0.64 7.01
C VAL A 26 6.97 -1.68 8.10
N GLU A 27 5.96 -1.52 8.94
CA GLU A 27 5.53 -2.52 9.92
C GLU A 27 4.25 -3.18 9.46
N LEU A 28 4.12 -4.49 9.69
CA LEU A 28 3.06 -5.30 9.12
C LEU A 28 2.06 -5.78 10.18
N TRP A 29 0.85 -6.11 9.73
CA TRP A 29 -0.20 -6.72 10.53
C TRP A 29 -0.54 -8.14 10.03
N PRO A 30 0.37 -9.12 10.21
CA PRO A 30 0.13 -10.47 9.69
C PRO A 30 -0.97 -11.24 10.43
N ASN A 31 -1.28 -10.85 11.67
CA ASN A 31 -2.37 -11.50 12.40
C ASN A 31 -3.74 -11.06 11.88
N GLU A 32 -3.86 -9.79 11.47
CA GLU A 32 -5.10 -9.19 10.98
C GLU A 32 -5.28 -9.38 9.47
N ALA A 33 -4.18 -9.42 8.71
CA ALA A 33 -4.19 -9.56 7.26
C ALA A 33 -3.10 -10.55 6.80
N PRO A 34 -3.24 -11.85 7.15
CA PRO A 34 -2.20 -12.84 6.86
C PRO A 34 -1.92 -13.04 5.36
N LEU A 35 -2.97 -13.06 4.54
CA LEU A 35 -2.79 -13.27 3.10
C LEU A 35 -2.11 -12.09 2.42
N ALA A 36 -2.55 -10.87 2.74
CA ALA A 36 -1.96 -9.66 2.16
C ALA A 36 -0.50 -9.50 2.58
N CYS A 37 -0.17 -9.73 3.84
CA CYS A 37 1.21 -9.69 4.31
C CYS A 37 2.08 -10.74 3.62
N ARG A 38 1.59 -11.97 3.52
CA ARG A 38 2.33 -13.05 2.85
C ARG A 38 2.56 -12.74 1.38
N ASN A 39 1.54 -12.25 0.70
CA ASN A 39 1.64 -11.85 -0.71
C ASN A 39 2.69 -10.76 -0.90
N PHE A 40 2.64 -9.71 -0.10
CA PHE A 40 3.55 -8.58 -0.21
C PHE A 40 5.00 -9.00 0.08
N VAL A 41 5.24 -9.71 1.17
CA VAL A 41 6.58 -10.17 1.55
C VAL A 41 7.15 -11.11 0.49
N GLN A 42 6.35 -12.04 -0.01
CA GLN A 42 6.81 -12.99 -1.02
C GLN A 42 7.15 -12.28 -2.33
N HIS A 43 6.36 -11.29 -2.75
CA HIS A 43 6.71 -10.48 -3.91
C HIS A 43 8.02 -9.71 -3.71
N CYS A 44 8.28 -9.22 -2.51
CA CYS A 44 9.56 -8.58 -2.20
C CYS A 44 10.72 -9.56 -2.30
N VAL A 45 10.56 -10.77 -1.76
CA VAL A 45 11.60 -11.82 -1.80
C VAL A 45 11.86 -12.29 -3.24
N ASP A 46 10.80 -12.44 -4.02
CA ASP A 46 10.90 -12.90 -5.42
C ASP A 46 11.44 -11.82 -6.37
N GLY A 47 11.59 -10.58 -5.90
CA GLY A 47 12.02 -9.48 -6.74
C GLY A 47 10.95 -8.95 -7.69
N THR A 48 9.70 -9.34 -7.52
CA THR A 48 8.59 -8.90 -8.38
C THR A 48 8.43 -7.38 -8.40
N TYR A 49 8.66 -6.74 -7.25
CA TYR A 49 8.52 -5.29 -7.13
C TYR A 49 9.77 -4.51 -7.51
N ASP A 50 10.91 -5.17 -7.68
CA ASP A 50 12.18 -4.48 -7.97
C ASP A 50 12.10 -3.75 -9.31
N GLY A 51 12.44 -2.46 -9.29
CA GLY A 51 12.45 -1.63 -10.49
C GLY A 51 11.08 -1.20 -10.99
N THR A 52 10.00 -1.57 -10.30
CA THR A 52 8.65 -1.18 -10.70
C THR A 52 8.35 0.28 -10.33
N VAL A 53 7.43 0.89 -11.05
CA VAL A 53 7.08 2.31 -10.84
C VAL A 53 5.85 2.45 -9.96
N PHE A 54 5.76 3.59 -9.29
CA PHE A 54 4.50 4.04 -8.70
C PHE A 54 3.75 4.79 -9.80
N HIS A 55 2.78 4.13 -10.38
CA HIS A 55 2.10 4.60 -11.59
C HIS A 55 0.97 5.59 -11.32
N ARG A 56 0.59 5.79 -10.05
CA ARG A 56 -0.51 6.70 -9.70
C ARG A 56 -0.23 7.39 -8.37
N VAL A 57 -0.34 8.72 -8.39
CA VAL A 57 -0.25 9.57 -7.19
C VAL A 57 -1.42 10.54 -7.20
N VAL A 58 -2.22 10.53 -6.14
CA VAL A 58 -3.28 11.50 -5.93
C VAL A 58 -2.96 12.25 -4.64
N LYS A 59 -2.67 13.53 -4.76
CA LYS A 59 -2.33 14.39 -3.62
C LYS A 59 -3.43 14.31 -2.57
N ASP A 60 -3.02 14.26 -1.31
CA ASP A 60 -3.93 14.14 -0.15
C ASP A 60 -4.80 12.89 -0.17
N PHE A 61 -4.41 11.89 -0.95
CA PHE A 61 -5.09 10.60 -1.00
C PHE A 61 -4.11 9.42 -0.91
N MET A 62 -3.39 9.10 -2.00
CA MET A 62 -2.58 7.88 -1.99
C MET A 62 -1.49 7.86 -3.06
N LEU A 63 -0.52 6.96 -2.85
CA LEU A 63 0.54 6.59 -3.79
C LEU A 63 0.39 5.10 -4.11
N GLN A 64 0.19 4.76 -5.37
CA GLN A 64 -0.10 3.39 -5.80
C GLN A 64 1.00 2.82 -6.71
N GLY A 65 1.36 1.58 -6.46
CA GLY A 65 2.35 0.84 -7.24
C GLY A 65 2.13 -0.66 -7.15
N GLY A 66 3.17 -1.43 -7.45
CA GLY A 66 3.14 -2.88 -7.37
C GLY A 66 2.66 -3.58 -8.63
N ASP A 67 2.53 -2.86 -9.74
CA ASP A 67 2.23 -3.45 -11.04
C ASP A 67 3.54 -3.61 -11.84
N PRO A 68 4.01 -4.84 -12.08
CA PRO A 68 5.24 -5.04 -12.85
C PRO A 68 5.20 -4.48 -14.26
N THR A 69 4.00 -4.32 -14.84
CA THR A 69 3.84 -3.73 -16.17
C THR A 69 3.85 -2.21 -16.14
N GLY A 70 3.65 -1.61 -14.95
CA GLY A 70 3.61 -0.15 -14.79
C GLY A 70 2.42 0.55 -15.41
N THR A 71 1.41 -0.19 -15.87
CA THR A 71 0.26 0.35 -16.58
C THR A 71 -0.94 0.64 -15.69
N GLY A 72 -0.99 0.02 -14.51
CA GLY A 72 -2.15 0.03 -13.62
C GLY A 72 -3.12 -1.12 -13.84
N SER A 73 -2.89 -1.92 -14.87
CA SER A 73 -3.79 -3.04 -15.24
C SER A 73 -3.17 -4.41 -15.01
N GLY A 74 -1.90 -4.47 -14.63
CA GLY A 74 -1.16 -5.73 -14.50
C GLY A 74 -0.94 -6.16 -13.06
N GLY A 75 -0.19 -7.26 -12.94
CA GLY A 75 0.19 -7.84 -11.68
C GLY A 75 -0.67 -9.04 -11.29
N GLU A 76 -0.05 -9.96 -10.57
CA GLU A 76 -0.71 -11.16 -10.06
C GLU A 76 -0.35 -11.36 -8.59
N SER A 77 -1.22 -12.05 -7.85
CA SER A 77 -0.87 -12.50 -6.51
C SER A 77 0.17 -13.62 -6.57
N ILE A 78 0.78 -13.93 -5.45
CA ILE A 78 1.71 -15.06 -5.35
C ILE A 78 1.04 -16.40 -5.65
N TRP A 79 -0.28 -16.46 -5.59
CA TRP A 79 -1.08 -17.66 -5.94
C TRP A 79 -1.61 -17.62 -7.36
N THR A 80 -1.24 -16.62 -8.15
CA THR A 80 -1.66 -16.34 -9.54
C THR A 80 -3.14 -15.95 -9.71
N LYS A 81 -3.95 -16.14 -8.71
CA LYS A 81 -5.37 -15.74 -8.70
C LYS A 81 -5.65 -14.68 -7.64
N PRO A 82 -6.76 -13.96 -7.76
CA PRO A 82 -7.16 -12.99 -6.74
C PRO A 82 -7.34 -13.66 -5.37
N PHE A 83 -6.99 -12.93 -4.33
CA PHE A 83 -7.27 -13.39 -2.96
C PHE A 83 -8.24 -12.46 -2.26
N LYS A 84 -8.90 -13.01 -1.25
CA LYS A 84 -9.99 -12.35 -0.54
C LYS A 84 -9.52 -11.14 0.27
N ASP A 85 -10.43 -10.21 0.49
CA ASP A 85 -10.23 -9.10 1.40
C ASP A 85 -10.14 -9.59 2.85
N GLU A 86 -9.32 -8.91 3.64
CA GLU A 86 -9.14 -9.17 5.05
C GLU A 86 -9.43 -7.89 5.83
N ILE A 87 -10.72 -7.62 6.01
CA ILE A 87 -11.17 -6.40 6.67
C ILE A 87 -11.20 -6.62 8.18
N HIS A 88 -10.57 -5.71 8.92
CA HIS A 88 -10.50 -5.79 10.37
C HIS A 88 -11.02 -4.49 11.00
N THR A 89 -11.85 -4.60 12.02
CA THR A 89 -12.51 -3.44 12.64
C THR A 89 -11.56 -2.46 13.30
N ARG A 90 -10.38 -2.92 13.72
CA ARG A 90 -9.36 -2.07 14.34
C ARG A 90 -8.38 -1.46 13.35
N LEU A 91 -8.46 -1.80 12.07
CA LEU A 91 -7.65 -1.21 11.00
C LEU A 91 -8.55 -0.29 10.18
N ARG A 92 -8.31 1.01 10.31
CA ARG A 92 -9.14 2.06 9.71
C ARG A 92 -8.28 3.00 8.90
N PHE A 93 -8.87 3.58 7.86
CA PHE A 93 -8.21 4.60 7.03
C PHE A 93 -8.27 5.98 7.70
N ASN A 94 -7.82 6.08 8.94
CA ASN A 94 -7.92 7.30 9.76
C ASN A 94 -6.64 8.12 9.86
N HIS A 95 -5.57 7.70 9.19
CA HIS A 95 -4.32 8.46 9.15
C HIS A 95 -3.50 8.14 7.89
N ARG A 96 -2.51 8.99 7.61
CA ARG A 96 -1.57 8.78 6.51
C ARG A 96 -0.57 7.66 6.84
N GLY A 97 0.07 7.13 5.81
CA GLY A 97 1.11 6.14 5.94
C GLY A 97 0.63 4.70 6.07
N LEU A 98 -0.66 4.45 5.87
CA LEU A 98 -1.18 3.09 5.84
C LEU A 98 -0.83 2.42 4.51
N LEU A 99 -0.53 1.13 4.58
CA LEU A 99 -0.27 0.28 3.41
C LEU A 99 -1.45 -0.65 3.22
N ALA A 100 -2.06 -0.60 2.04
CA ALA A 100 -3.27 -1.35 1.74
C ALA A 100 -3.23 -1.93 0.33
N MET A 101 -4.07 -2.93 0.08
CA MET A 101 -4.18 -3.55 -1.24
C MET A 101 -5.10 -2.76 -2.17
N ALA A 102 -4.63 -2.49 -3.38
CA ALA A 102 -5.48 -2.04 -4.47
C ALA A 102 -6.24 -3.25 -5.05
N ASN A 103 -7.48 -3.05 -5.44
CA ASN A 103 -8.35 -4.15 -5.92
C ASN A 103 -9.26 -3.77 -7.07
N GLY A 104 -9.02 -2.62 -7.72
CA GLY A 104 -9.87 -2.16 -8.82
C GLY A 104 -11.32 -1.89 -8.41
N ASN A 105 -11.56 -1.59 -7.13
CA ASN A 105 -12.89 -1.39 -6.55
C ASN A 105 -13.79 -2.63 -6.62
N GLN A 106 -13.21 -3.81 -6.67
CA GLN A 106 -13.93 -5.08 -6.67
C GLN A 106 -13.58 -5.88 -5.42
N ARG A 107 -14.58 -6.51 -4.82
CA ARG A 107 -14.39 -7.37 -3.65
C ARG A 107 -13.55 -8.58 -4.00
N ASP A 108 -12.70 -8.98 -3.06
CA ASP A 108 -11.91 -10.21 -3.14
C ASP A 108 -11.09 -10.31 -4.43
N SER A 109 -10.57 -9.16 -4.87
CA SER A 109 -9.83 -9.05 -6.15
C SER A 109 -8.39 -8.56 -5.94
N ASN A 110 -7.78 -8.92 -4.82
CA ASN A 110 -6.42 -8.51 -4.49
C ASN A 110 -5.40 -9.32 -5.30
N MET A 111 -4.45 -8.63 -5.91
CA MET A 111 -3.39 -9.22 -6.74
C MET A 111 -2.01 -8.78 -6.25
N SER A 112 -1.29 -7.95 -6.99
CA SER A 112 0.01 -7.45 -6.56
C SER A 112 0.02 -5.96 -6.22
N GLN A 113 -0.91 -5.17 -6.74
CA GLN A 113 -0.90 -3.73 -6.57
C GLN A 113 -1.28 -3.33 -5.14
N PHE A 114 -0.60 -2.32 -4.65
CA PHE A 114 -0.81 -1.78 -3.31
C PHE A 114 -0.76 -0.25 -3.35
N PHE A 115 -1.19 0.39 -2.27
CA PHE A 115 -1.04 1.83 -2.13
C PHE A 115 -0.70 2.22 -0.69
N PHE A 116 -0.02 3.37 -0.59
CA PHE A 116 0.21 4.04 0.69
C PHE A 116 -0.73 5.23 0.78
N THR A 117 -1.38 5.41 1.91
CA THR A 117 -2.22 6.60 2.12
C THR A 117 -1.36 7.82 2.43
N LEU A 118 -1.76 8.97 1.90
CA LEU A 118 -1.09 10.26 2.12
C LEU A 118 -1.89 11.16 3.08
N ALA A 119 -3.12 10.76 3.40
CA ALA A 119 -4.03 11.45 4.29
C ALA A 119 -5.09 10.46 4.79
N PRO A 120 -5.89 10.82 5.80
CA PRO A 120 -7.07 10.01 6.14
C PRO A 120 -8.00 9.89 4.93
N CYS A 121 -8.51 8.66 4.70
CA CYS A 121 -9.39 8.38 3.57
C CYS A 121 -10.48 7.38 4.00
N GLU A 122 -11.33 7.82 4.91
CA GLU A 122 -12.31 6.96 5.57
C GLU A 122 -13.40 6.41 4.64
N TRP A 123 -13.59 7.01 3.46
CA TRP A 123 -14.49 6.47 2.44
C TRP A 123 -14.06 5.09 1.91
N LEU A 124 -12.83 4.66 2.20
CA LEU A 124 -12.34 3.34 1.80
C LEU A 124 -12.66 2.24 2.83
N LYS A 125 -13.33 2.59 3.92
CA LYS A 125 -13.69 1.64 4.99
C LYS A 125 -14.43 0.44 4.42
N GLY A 126 -13.96 -0.76 4.77
CA GLY A 126 -14.57 -2.01 4.35
C GLY A 126 -14.35 -2.40 2.89
N LYS A 127 -13.55 -1.63 2.15
CA LYS A 127 -13.33 -1.84 0.71
C LYS A 127 -11.93 -2.34 0.37
N HIS A 128 -10.95 -2.05 1.20
CA HIS A 128 -9.55 -2.41 0.94
C HIS A 128 -8.93 -3.02 2.19
N THR A 129 -8.07 -4.01 1.97
CA THR A 129 -7.32 -4.66 3.04
C THR A 129 -6.15 -3.79 3.47
N ILE A 130 -6.15 -3.35 4.72
CA ILE A 130 -5.01 -2.67 5.34
C ILE A 130 -4.11 -3.75 5.94
N PHE A 131 -2.83 -3.75 5.59
CA PHE A 131 -1.92 -4.79 6.07
C PHE A 131 -0.60 -4.30 6.64
N GLY A 132 -0.35 -2.98 6.61
CA GLY A 132 0.87 -2.41 7.17
C GLY A 132 0.80 -0.91 7.32
N LYS A 133 1.88 -0.33 7.86
CA LYS A 133 2.03 1.12 7.99
C LYS A 133 3.49 1.53 7.90
N VAL A 134 3.71 2.75 7.43
CA VAL A 134 5.02 3.39 7.44
C VAL A 134 5.25 4.02 8.82
N THR A 135 6.43 3.82 9.40
CA THR A 135 6.73 4.24 10.75
C THR A 135 7.94 5.17 10.84
N GLY A 136 8.05 5.85 11.96
CA GLY A 136 9.17 6.71 12.27
C GLY A 136 9.32 7.89 11.33
N ASN A 137 10.54 8.36 11.17
CA ASN A 137 10.85 9.53 10.33
C ASN A 137 10.70 9.24 8.83
N THR A 138 10.59 7.98 8.43
CA THR A 138 10.46 7.62 7.02
C THR A 138 9.13 8.04 6.43
N ILE A 139 8.12 8.35 7.27
CA ILE A 139 6.87 8.95 6.81
C ILE A 139 7.12 10.25 6.01
N PHE A 140 8.15 11.02 6.36
CA PHE A 140 8.48 12.24 5.66
C PHE A 140 8.98 11.97 4.22
N ASN A 141 9.65 10.84 3.99
CA ASN A 141 10.02 10.43 2.65
C ASN A 141 8.76 10.16 1.80
N LEU A 142 7.78 9.46 2.37
CA LEU A 142 6.52 9.21 1.70
C LEU A 142 5.81 10.50 1.32
N LEU A 143 5.80 11.49 2.19
CA LEU A 143 5.08 12.74 1.95
C LEU A 143 5.69 13.58 0.83
N THR A 144 6.96 13.35 0.46
CA THR A 144 7.59 14.10 -0.63
C THR A 144 6.92 13.85 -1.98
N VAL A 145 6.26 12.72 -2.16
CA VAL A 145 5.59 12.41 -3.44
C VAL A 145 4.38 13.30 -3.71
N SER A 146 3.85 13.97 -2.70
CA SER A 146 2.71 14.89 -2.85
C SER A 146 3.03 16.09 -3.73
N SER A 147 4.31 16.44 -3.91
CA SER A 147 4.74 17.55 -4.75
C SER A 147 5.03 17.17 -6.20
N LEU A 148 4.88 15.89 -6.55
CA LEU A 148 5.14 15.43 -7.92
C LEU A 148 4.10 15.95 -8.91
N GLU A 149 4.57 16.35 -10.09
CA GLU A 149 3.66 16.70 -11.19
C GLU A 149 3.06 15.41 -11.78
N THR A 150 1.77 15.44 -12.01
CA THR A 150 1.03 14.30 -12.56
C THR A 150 0.23 14.71 -13.78
N ASN A 151 -0.10 13.72 -14.62
CA ASN A 151 -1.06 13.90 -15.70
C ASN A 151 -2.45 14.06 -15.07
N PRO A 152 -3.16 15.18 -15.32
CA PRO A 152 -4.45 15.44 -14.65
C PRO A 152 -5.56 14.46 -15.04
N GLU A 153 -5.43 13.74 -16.14
CA GLU A 153 -6.43 12.76 -16.57
C GLU A 153 -6.20 11.38 -15.95
N THR A 154 -4.94 11.00 -15.72
CA THR A 154 -4.58 9.64 -15.30
C THR A 154 -4.01 9.56 -13.88
N ASP A 155 -3.64 10.70 -13.28
CA ASP A 155 -2.91 10.79 -12.01
C ASP A 155 -1.53 10.09 -12.06
N ARG A 156 -1.03 9.83 -13.26
CA ARG A 156 0.30 9.26 -13.43
C ARG A 156 1.35 10.34 -13.28
N PRO A 157 2.38 10.14 -12.43
CA PRO A 157 3.49 11.09 -12.33
C PRO A 157 4.20 11.22 -13.66
N LEU A 158 4.61 12.46 -14.02
CA LEU A 158 5.38 12.72 -15.24
C LEU A 158 6.75 12.03 -15.18
N ASP A 159 7.31 11.95 -13.99
CA ASP A 159 8.54 11.21 -13.70
C ASP A 159 8.22 10.22 -12.55
N PRO A 160 7.75 9.01 -12.87
CA PRO A 160 7.27 8.10 -11.83
C PRO A 160 8.38 7.67 -10.87
N PRO A 161 8.13 7.76 -9.55
CA PRO A 161 9.05 7.17 -8.59
C PRO A 161 9.08 5.65 -8.71
N THR A 162 10.17 5.04 -8.26
CA THR A 162 10.40 3.60 -8.43
C THR A 162 10.69 2.92 -7.10
N LEU A 163 10.37 1.63 -7.06
CA LEU A 163 10.90 0.70 -6.07
C LEU A 163 12.28 0.22 -6.53
N LYS A 164 13.21 0.14 -5.61
CA LYS A 164 14.57 -0.34 -5.91
C LYS A 164 14.75 -1.79 -5.53
#